data_fcb9556e86b3b6e0815b3a7c703cbc1e
#
_entry.id   fcb9556e86b3b6e0815b3a7c703cbc1e
#
_cell.length_a   1.000
_cell.length_b   1.000
_cell.length_c   1.000
_cell.angle_alpha   90.00
_cell.angle_beta   90.00
_cell.angle_gamma   90.00
#
_symmetry.space_group_name_H-M   'P 1'
#
loop_
_entity.id
_entity.type
_entity.pdbx_description
1 polymer ?
#
loop_
_entity_poly.entity_id
_entity_poly.type
_entity_poly.pdbx_seq_one_letter_code
_entity_poly.pdbx_strand_id
1 'polypeptide(L)'
;MSASLLTQSEITTRLRAIGFRIRTTGEMHQAVRAFKVGWFKLGPSLLIGGAATDAVGPRTSAALDLAYERHQDGKSTMSPHFSFNETKCKCGGAYSDCRRIWPTRRAVINLETLRAELYPGGLSPVSWCRCTGHNKAVGGATSSRHLKGDAVDIPHTHSLAQVRKEHLYTGLGVEPDGHVSHVDNRPGSTTNPTVWHYSGS
;
A
#
# COMPACT_ATOMS: atom_id res chain seq x y z
N MET A 1 -20.31 1.83 -25.39
CA MET A 1 -21.00 2.70 -24.44
C MET A 1 -19.95 3.61 -23.82
N SER A 2 -20.10 4.94 -23.98
CA SER A 2 -19.17 5.91 -23.37
C SER A 2 -19.44 5.91 -21.86
N ALA A 3 -18.46 5.54 -21.03
CA ALA A 3 -18.59 5.63 -19.58
C ALA A 3 -18.82 7.11 -19.22
N SER A 4 -19.92 7.40 -18.51
CA SER A 4 -20.19 8.74 -18.04
C SER A 4 -19.11 9.15 -17.03
N LEU A 5 -18.74 10.42 -17.04
CA LEU A 5 -17.82 10.95 -16.04
C LEU A 5 -18.50 10.96 -14.67
N LEU A 6 -17.81 10.48 -13.65
CA LEU A 6 -18.26 10.54 -12.28
C LEU A 6 -18.30 12.00 -11.78
N THR A 7 -19.34 12.35 -11.07
CA THR A 7 -19.43 13.59 -10.31
C THR A 7 -18.46 13.59 -9.12
N GLN A 8 -18.16 14.74 -8.58
CA GLN A 8 -17.29 14.88 -7.41
C GLN A 8 -17.84 14.12 -6.17
N SER A 9 -19.15 14.10 -6.01
CA SER A 9 -19.82 13.33 -4.94
C SER A 9 -19.62 11.83 -5.11
N GLU A 10 -19.79 11.30 -6.32
CA GLU A 10 -19.61 9.89 -6.64
C GLU A 10 -18.16 9.45 -6.47
N ILE A 11 -17.19 10.26 -6.95
CA ILE A 11 -15.76 10.04 -6.73
C ILE A 11 -15.46 9.92 -5.24
N THR A 12 -15.96 10.88 -4.45
CA THR A 12 -15.73 10.90 -3.00
C THR A 12 -16.32 9.66 -2.32
N THR A 13 -17.54 9.28 -2.70
CA THR A 13 -18.23 8.10 -2.15
C THR A 13 -17.44 6.83 -2.43
N ARG A 14 -17.02 6.61 -3.67
CA ARG A 14 -16.27 5.42 -4.07
C ARG A 14 -14.91 5.34 -3.36
N LEU A 15 -14.17 6.44 -3.34
CA LEU A 15 -12.88 6.49 -2.66
C LEU A 15 -13.01 6.21 -1.16
N ARG A 16 -14.03 6.75 -0.49
CA ARG A 16 -14.28 6.47 0.94
C ARG A 16 -14.59 5.00 1.18
N ALA A 17 -15.41 4.38 0.34
CA ALA A 17 -15.78 2.97 0.45
C ALA A 17 -14.54 2.06 0.40
N ILE A 18 -13.61 2.31 -0.54
CA ILE A 18 -12.39 1.52 -0.68
C ILE A 18 -11.28 1.91 0.30
N GLY A 19 -11.52 2.88 1.19
CA GLY A 19 -10.64 3.10 2.35
C GLY A 19 -10.01 4.47 2.47
N PHE A 20 -10.24 5.39 1.55
CA PHE A 20 -9.66 6.73 1.63
C PHE A 20 -10.41 7.59 2.66
N ARG A 21 -9.67 8.41 3.41
CA ARG A 21 -10.22 9.43 4.30
C ARG A 21 -10.31 10.74 3.54
N ILE A 22 -11.53 11.24 3.34
CA ILE A 22 -11.77 12.47 2.59
C ILE A 22 -12.75 13.34 3.39
N ARG A 23 -12.32 14.53 3.77
CA ARG A 23 -13.12 15.53 4.48
C ARG A 23 -13.20 16.85 3.71
N THR A 24 -12.19 17.10 2.85
CA THR A 24 -12.06 18.31 2.05
C THR A 24 -11.82 17.96 0.58
N THR A 25 -12.05 18.90 -0.32
CA THR A 25 -11.73 18.77 -1.75
C THR A 25 -10.23 18.48 -1.98
N GLY A 26 -9.35 19.12 -1.20
CA GLY A 26 -7.91 18.87 -1.29
C GLY A 26 -7.54 17.42 -0.92
N GLU A 27 -8.19 16.85 0.11
CA GLU A 27 -8.00 15.44 0.47
C GLU A 27 -8.55 14.50 -0.63
N MET A 28 -9.62 14.87 -1.31
CA MET A 28 -10.14 14.12 -2.45
C MET A 28 -9.13 14.11 -3.61
N HIS A 29 -8.55 15.23 -3.96
CA HIS A 29 -7.52 15.31 -5.00
C HIS A 29 -6.30 14.44 -4.66
N GLN A 30 -5.84 14.47 -3.41
CA GLN A 30 -4.77 13.58 -2.93
C GLN A 30 -5.16 12.11 -3.04
N ALA A 31 -6.40 11.75 -2.66
CA ALA A 31 -6.91 10.39 -2.75
C ALA A 31 -6.99 9.89 -4.20
N VAL A 32 -7.42 10.74 -5.16
CA VAL A 32 -7.41 10.40 -6.59
C VAL A 32 -5.99 10.08 -7.07
N ARG A 33 -4.99 10.89 -6.70
CA ARG A 33 -3.59 10.63 -7.06
C ARG A 33 -3.10 9.31 -6.45
N ALA A 34 -3.37 9.08 -5.17
CA ALA A 34 -2.99 7.87 -4.48
C ALA A 34 -3.67 6.62 -5.06
N PHE A 35 -4.96 6.72 -5.41
CA PHE A 35 -5.68 5.67 -6.11
C PHE A 35 -5.00 5.30 -7.43
N LYS A 36 -4.65 6.29 -8.26
CA LYS A 36 -3.98 6.04 -9.54
C LYS A 36 -2.62 5.37 -9.38
N VAL A 37 -1.86 5.75 -8.35
CA VAL A 37 -0.57 5.11 -8.03
C VAL A 37 -0.74 3.65 -7.63
N GLY A 38 -1.70 3.38 -6.74
CA GLY A 38 -1.96 2.04 -6.22
C GLY A 38 -2.71 1.11 -7.18
N TRP A 39 -3.41 1.67 -8.18
CA TRP A 39 -4.14 0.89 -9.17
C TRP A 39 -3.18 0.04 -10.02
N PHE A 40 -3.10 -1.26 -9.72
CA PHE A 40 -2.11 -2.14 -10.32
C PHE A 40 -2.71 -3.49 -10.73
N LYS A 41 -2.51 -3.88 -12.01
CA LYS A 41 -2.97 -5.14 -12.62
C LYS A 41 -4.50 -5.42 -12.55
N LEU A 42 -5.31 -4.46 -12.11
CA LEU A 42 -6.78 -4.54 -12.22
C LEU A 42 -7.29 -3.85 -13.50
N GLY A 43 -6.39 -3.37 -14.35
CA GLY A 43 -6.70 -2.67 -15.59
C GLY A 43 -5.50 -1.86 -16.11
N PRO A 44 -5.70 -1.06 -17.16
CA PRO A 44 -4.63 -0.23 -17.71
C PRO A 44 -4.11 0.77 -16.66
N SER A 45 -2.82 1.12 -16.74
CA SER A 45 -2.24 2.15 -15.88
C SER A 45 -3.01 3.47 -15.99
N LEU A 46 -3.28 4.11 -14.86
CA LEU A 46 -3.91 5.43 -14.78
C LEU A 46 -2.90 6.56 -14.74
N LEU A 47 -1.60 6.25 -14.75
CA LEU A 47 -0.52 7.23 -14.78
C LEU A 47 -0.33 7.79 -16.20
N ILE A 48 -0.09 9.09 -16.31
CA ILE A 48 0.23 9.77 -17.57
C ILE A 48 1.70 10.19 -17.49
N GLY A 49 2.54 9.68 -18.40
CA GLY A 49 3.99 9.93 -18.35
C GLY A 49 4.65 9.52 -17.03
N GLY A 50 4.11 8.48 -16.35
CA GLY A 50 4.58 8.03 -15.04
C GLY A 50 4.05 8.84 -13.86
N ALA A 51 3.29 9.91 -14.08
CA ALA A 51 2.75 10.78 -13.03
C ALA A 51 1.25 10.53 -12.77
N ALA A 52 0.85 10.64 -11.51
CA ALA A 52 -0.56 10.66 -11.09
C ALA A 52 -1.05 12.09 -10.97
N THR A 53 -2.04 12.46 -11.79
CA THR A 53 -2.78 13.72 -11.66
C THR A 53 -4.05 13.53 -10.85
N ASP A 54 -4.67 14.61 -10.38
CA ASP A 54 -5.97 14.59 -9.70
C ASP A 54 -7.17 14.68 -10.66
N ALA A 55 -6.93 14.84 -11.96
CA ALA A 55 -7.99 14.84 -12.96
C ALA A 55 -8.65 13.46 -13.09
N VAL A 56 -9.98 13.43 -13.14
CA VAL A 56 -10.78 12.21 -13.30
C VAL A 56 -11.43 12.23 -14.67
N GLY A 57 -10.79 11.55 -15.63
CA GLY A 57 -11.33 11.30 -16.96
C GLY A 57 -12.03 9.93 -17.05
N PRO A 58 -12.52 9.53 -18.24
CA PRO A 58 -13.29 8.28 -18.43
C PRO A 58 -12.60 7.03 -17.90
N ARG A 59 -11.29 6.90 -18.12
CA ARG A 59 -10.50 5.75 -17.62
C ARG A 59 -10.44 5.70 -16.10
N THR A 60 -10.29 6.84 -15.44
CA THR A 60 -10.26 6.91 -13.97
C THR A 60 -11.65 6.67 -13.39
N SER A 61 -12.70 7.18 -14.02
CA SER A 61 -14.08 6.89 -13.63
C SER A 61 -14.37 5.39 -13.69
N ALA A 62 -14.08 4.75 -14.82
CA ALA A 62 -14.27 3.30 -14.98
C ALA A 62 -13.46 2.48 -13.94
N ALA A 63 -12.24 2.89 -13.63
CA ALA A 63 -11.42 2.22 -12.63
C ALA A 63 -11.98 2.40 -11.20
N LEU A 64 -12.52 3.57 -10.88
CA LEU A 64 -13.19 3.82 -9.60
C LEU A 64 -14.49 3.03 -9.45
N ASP A 65 -15.27 2.91 -10.53
CA ASP A 65 -16.46 2.06 -10.56
C ASP A 65 -16.09 0.60 -10.33
N LEU A 66 -15.12 0.08 -11.06
CA LEU A 66 -14.65 -1.29 -10.89
C LEU A 66 -14.11 -1.55 -9.47
N ALA A 67 -13.34 -0.62 -8.91
CA ALA A 67 -12.84 -0.77 -7.54
C ALA A 67 -13.98 -0.77 -6.52
N TYR A 68 -15.00 0.03 -6.74
CA TYR A 68 -16.18 0.10 -5.88
C TYR A 68 -17.03 -1.17 -5.96
N GLU A 69 -17.30 -1.68 -7.16
CA GLU A 69 -17.99 -2.97 -7.38
C GLU A 69 -17.22 -4.11 -6.72
N ARG A 70 -15.91 -4.18 -6.93
CA ARG A 70 -15.06 -5.19 -6.27
C ARG A 70 -15.11 -5.08 -4.75
N HIS A 71 -15.15 -3.87 -4.21
CA HIS A 71 -15.33 -3.67 -2.77
C HIS A 71 -16.66 -4.24 -2.27
N GLN A 72 -17.75 -4.00 -2.99
CA GLN A 72 -19.07 -4.55 -2.64
C GLN A 72 -19.11 -6.08 -2.68
N ASP A 73 -18.35 -6.67 -3.61
CA ASP A 73 -18.18 -8.13 -3.75
C ASP A 73 -17.16 -8.73 -2.75
N GLY A 74 -16.59 -7.94 -1.84
CA GLY A 74 -15.54 -8.40 -0.93
C GLY A 74 -14.21 -8.72 -1.57
N LYS A 75 -13.99 -8.28 -2.81
CA LYS A 75 -12.76 -8.51 -3.59
C LYS A 75 -11.71 -7.43 -3.37
N SER A 76 -10.46 -7.75 -3.68
CA SER A 76 -9.35 -6.79 -3.63
C SER A 76 -9.58 -5.58 -4.54
N THR A 77 -9.22 -4.38 -4.07
CA THR A 77 -9.58 -3.10 -4.72
C THR A 77 -8.38 -2.30 -5.24
N MET A 78 -7.15 -2.75 -4.98
CA MET A 78 -5.90 -2.05 -5.35
C MET A 78 -5.12 -2.83 -6.40
N SER A 79 -4.94 -4.10 -6.16
CA SER A 79 -4.21 -5.04 -7.01
C SER A 79 -4.95 -6.40 -7.01
N PRO A 80 -4.48 -7.43 -7.72
CA PRO A 80 -5.15 -8.73 -7.73
C PRO A 80 -5.45 -9.31 -6.36
N HIS A 81 -4.55 -9.07 -5.38
CA HIS A 81 -4.63 -9.71 -4.06
C HIS A 81 -4.70 -8.74 -2.88
N PHE A 82 -4.47 -7.44 -3.09
CA PHE A 82 -4.47 -6.45 -2.00
C PHE A 82 -5.50 -5.35 -2.22
N SER A 83 -6.07 -4.88 -1.12
CA SER A 83 -7.04 -3.78 -1.09
C SER A 83 -6.43 -2.52 -0.47
N PHE A 84 -6.90 -1.34 -0.88
CA PHE A 84 -6.56 -0.08 -0.21
C PHE A 84 -6.87 -0.12 1.29
N ASN A 85 -7.89 -0.88 1.70
CA ASN A 85 -8.24 -1.07 3.10
C ASN A 85 -7.13 -1.74 3.93
N GLU A 86 -6.37 -2.66 3.37
CA GLU A 86 -5.28 -3.36 4.05
C GLU A 86 -4.07 -2.46 4.29
N THR A 87 -3.94 -1.39 3.50
CA THR A 87 -2.82 -0.45 3.62
C THR A 87 -3.01 0.60 4.72
N LYS A 88 -4.18 0.65 5.34
CA LYS A 88 -4.52 1.66 6.35
C LYS A 88 -3.64 1.58 7.59
N CYS A 89 -3.37 2.75 8.16
CA CYS A 89 -2.78 2.83 9.48
C CYS A 89 -3.68 2.14 10.52
N LYS A 90 -3.10 1.28 11.35
CA LYS A 90 -3.79 0.50 12.40
C LYS A 90 -4.33 1.35 13.56
N CYS A 91 -4.05 2.65 13.63
CA CYS A 91 -4.55 3.52 14.71
C CYS A 91 -6.06 3.83 14.65
N GLY A 92 -6.78 3.30 13.66
CA GLY A 92 -8.22 3.52 13.55
C GLY A 92 -8.66 4.96 13.27
N GLY A 93 -7.75 5.89 13.00
CA GLY A 93 -8.04 7.31 12.81
C GLY A 93 -7.79 8.18 14.04
N ALA A 94 -7.15 7.65 15.08
CA ALA A 94 -6.85 8.36 16.34
C ALA A 94 -6.00 9.63 16.17
N TYR A 95 -5.23 9.72 15.07
CA TYR A 95 -4.37 10.87 14.79
C TYR A 95 -4.84 11.66 13.58
N SER A 96 -4.62 12.97 13.58
CA SER A 96 -5.10 13.90 12.54
C SER A 96 -4.54 13.62 11.15
N ASP A 97 -3.31 13.11 11.06
CA ASP A 97 -2.62 12.72 9.83
C ASP A 97 -2.90 11.26 9.39
N CYS A 98 -3.74 10.54 10.13
CA CYS A 98 -4.11 9.17 9.79
C CYS A 98 -4.81 9.10 8.42
N ARG A 99 -4.49 8.04 7.66
CA ARG A 99 -5.00 7.77 6.30
C ARG A 99 -4.62 8.82 5.26
N ARG A 100 -3.48 9.48 5.45
CA ARG A 100 -2.86 10.38 4.45
C ARG A 100 -1.62 9.77 3.81
N ILE A 101 -1.14 8.64 4.35
CA ILE A 101 -0.02 7.87 3.80
C ILE A 101 -0.60 6.70 3.01
N TRP A 102 -0.11 6.52 1.81
CA TRP A 102 -0.58 5.48 0.87
C TRP A 102 0.61 4.68 0.36
N PRO A 103 0.41 3.41 -0.03
CA PRO A 103 1.49 2.59 -0.52
C PRO A 103 2.10 3.20 -1.80
N THR A 104 3.41 3.11 -1.90
CA THR A 104 4.10 3.40 -3.15
C THR A 104 3.80 2.31 -4.17
N ARG A 105 3.84 2.65 -5.47
CA ARG A 105 3.65 1.66 -6.53
C ARG A 105 4.66 0.51 -6.43
N ARG A 106 5.91 0.81 -6.08
CA ARG A 106 6.96 -0.19 -5.89
C ARG A 106 6.62 -1.15 -4.76
N ALA A 107 6.12 -0.65 -3.63
CA ALA A 107 5.72 -1.49 -2.50
C ALA A 107 4.58 -2.46 -2.90
N VAL A 108 3.59 -2.00 -3.69
CA VAL A 108 2.51 -2.86 -4.18
C VAL A 108 3.04 -3.95 -5.12
N ILE A 109 3.89 -3.57 -6.09
CA ILE A 109 4.47 -4.52 -7.06
C ILE A 109 5.30 -5.58 -6.35
N ASN A 110 6.21 -5.15 -5.47
CA ASN A 110 7.09 -6.06 -4.75
C ASN A 110 6.32 -7.00 -3.82
N LEU A 111 5.25 -6.51 -3.19
CA LEU A 111 4.44 -7.36 -2.32
C LEU A 111 3.62 -8.40 -3.10
N GLU A 112 3.08 -8.04 -4.29
CA GLU A 112 2.43 -9.00 -5.19
C GLU A 112 3.42 -10.09 -5.64
N THR A 113 4.64 -9.71 -5.97
CA THR A 113 5.70 -10.66 -6.36
C THR A 113 6.09 -11.55 -5.18
N LEU A 114 6.36 -10.97 -4.02
CA LEU A 114 6.68 -11.74 -2.81
C LEU A 114 5.57 -12.73 -2.44
N ARG A 115 4.30 -12.30 -2.57
CA ARG A 115 3.14 -13.17 -2.36
C ARG A 115 3.16 -14.37 -3.32
N ALA A 116 3.43 -14.13 -4.59
CA ALA A 116 3.45 -15.18 -5.61
C ALA A 116 4.56 -16.21 -5.34
N GLU A 117 5.74 -15.75 -4.94
CA GLU A 117 6.94 -16.58 -4.76
C GLU A 117 6.95 -17.33 -3.41
N LEU A 118 6.58 -16.66 -2.32
CA LEU A 118 6.76 -17.21 -0.98
C LEU A 118 5.44 -17.50 -0.23
N TYR A 119 4.31 -16.93 -0.66
CA TYR A 119 3.03 -17.08 0.04
C TYR A 119 1.92 -17.60 -0.89
N PRO A 120 2.05 -18.78 -1.50
CA PRO A 120 1.03 -19.30 -2.44
C PRO A 120 -0.35 -19.46 -1.81
N GLY A 121 -0.40 -19.71 -0.51
CA GLY A 121 -1.65 -19.81 0.27
C GLY A 121 -2.29 -18.47 0.63
N GLY A 122 -1.61 -17.34 0.32
CA GLY A 122 -2.06 -15.99 0.63
C GLY A 122 -1.11 -15.25 1.57
N LEU A 123 -1.03 -13.93 1.42
CA LEU A 123 -0.26 -13.03 2.25
C LEU A 123 -1.19 -11.93 2.78
N SER A 124 -1.35 -11.85 4.09
CA SER A 124 -2.05 -10.73 4.75
C SER A 124 -1.02 -9.81 5.42
N PRO A 125 -0.89 -8.56 4.98
CA PRO A 125 0.03 -7.61 5.60
C PRO A 125 -0.31 -7.36 7.07
N VAL A 126 0.69 -7.48 7.94
CA VAL A 126 0.54 -7.19 9.38
C VAL A 126 0.41 -5.68 9.60
N SER A 127 1.22 -4.87 8.89
CA SER A 127 1.12 -3.41 8.89
C SER A 127 1.70 -2.87 7.60
N TRP A 128 1.15 -1.75 7.09
CA TRP A 128 1.66 -1.13 5.86
C TRP A 128 1.94 0.36 6.10
N CYS A 129 0.99 1.23 5.81
CA CYS A 129 1.17 2.66 6.06
C CYS A 129 0.96 3.01 7.53
N ARG A 130 1.78 3.91 8.06
CA ARG A 130 1.62 4.47 9.41
C ARG A 130 1.60 5.98 9.37
N CYS A 131 0.70 6.60 10.11
CA CYS A 131 0.77 8.04 10.37
C CYS A 131 1.83 8.33 11.45
N THR A 132 2.29 9.58 11.51
CA THR A 132 3.36 10.00 12.43
C THR A 132 3.02 9.69 13.88
N GLY A 133 1.78 10.01 14.30
CA GLY A 133 1.34 9.75 15.67
C GLY A 133 1.34 8.27 16.04
N HIS A 134 0.83 7.40 15.14
CA HIS A 134 0.86 5.95 15.38
C HIS A 134 2.28 5.40 15.38
N ASN A 135 3.10 5.82 14.42
CA ASN A 135 4.50 5.39 14.36
C ASN A 135 5.25 5.69 15.66
N LYS A 136 5.06 6.89 16.22
CA LYS A 136 5.62 7.26 17.53
C LYS A 136 5.07 6.39 18.67
N ALA A 137 3.76 6.15 18.67
CA ALA A 137 3.10 5.35 19.72
C ALA A 137 3.58 3.89 19.78
N VAL A 138 3.99 3.32 18.62
CA VAL A 138 4.52 1.94 18.53
C VAL A 138 6.06 1.88 18.56
N GLY A 139 6.74 2.96 18.95
CA GLY A 139 8.20 3.00 19.03
C GLY A 139 8.93 2.96 17.69
N GLY A 140 8.24 3.26 16.60
CA GLY A 140 8.83 3.24 15.25
C GLY A 140 9.84 4.36 15.05
N ALA A 141 10.91 4.10 14.29
CA ALA A 141 11.93 5.07 13.94
C ALA A 141 11.33 6.34 13.30
N THR A 142 11.89 7.51 13.59
CA THR A 142 11.43 8.80 13.02
C THR A 142 11.54 8.84 11.50
N SER A 143 12.49 8.09 10.90
CA SER A 143 12.69 7.93 9.46
C SER A 143 12.03 6.66 8.89
N SER A 144 11.09 6.06 9.62
CA SER A 144 10.42 4.82 9.23
C SER A 144 9.85 4.88 7.82
N ARG A 145 10.07 3.83 7.03
CA ARG A 145 9.56 3.70 5.66
C ARG A 145 8.03 3.51 5.61
N HIS A 146 7.41 3.07 6.70
CA HIS A 146 5.94 3.05 6.84
C HIS A 146 5.30 4.44 6.75
N LEU A 147 6.01 5.49 7.18
CA LEU A 147 5.60 6.89 7.05
C LEU A 147 5.57 7.38 5.59
N LYS A 148 6.17 6.62 4.69
CA LYS A 148 6.26 6.91 3.24
C LYS A 148 5.43 5.92 2.40
N GLY A 149 4.73 4.96 3.04
CA GLY A 149 4.02 3.89 2.34
C GLY A 149 4.92 2.89 1.60
N ASP A 150 6.19 2.84 1.96
CA ASP A 150 7.26 2.15 1.24
C ASP A 150 7.81 0.95 2.02
N ALA A 151 7.13 0.56 3.09
CA ALA A 151 7.42 -0.60 3.92
C ALA A 151 6.16 -1.40 4.21
N VAL A 152 6.34 -2.69 4.42
CA VAL A 152 5.30 -3.63 4.83
C VAL A 152 5.84 -4.54 5.92
N ASP A 153 5.08 -4.67 7.01
CA ASP A 153 5.28 -5.74 7.97
C ASP A 153 4.49 -6.96 7.48
N ILE A 154 5.16 -8.09 7.39
CA ILE A 154 4.66 -9.36 6.87
C ILE A 154 4.65 -10.44 7.96
N PRO A 155 3.84 -11.52 7.83
CA PRO A 155 3.99 -12.68 8.70
C PRO A 155 5.42 -13.23 8.63
N HIS A 156 6.06 -13.40 9.78
CA HIS A 156 7.45 -13.86 9.89
C HIS A 156 7.55 -15.38 9.77
N THR A 157 7.19 -15.92 8.62
CA THR A 157 7.18 -17.35 8.33
C THR A 157 8.32 -17.80 7.41
N HIS A 158 9.08 -16.84 6.87
CA HIS A 158 10.18 -17.07 5.94
C HIS A 158 11.50 -16.53 6.46
N SER A 159 12.55 -17.33 6.33
CA SER A 159 13.91 -16.98 6.74
C SER A 159 14.48 -15.84 5.92
N LEU A 160 15.50 -15.15 6.47
CA LEU A 160 16.24 -14.12 5.75
C LEU A 160 16.78 -14.61 4.39
N ALA A 161 17.27 -15.85 4.33
CA ALA A 161 17.80 -16.41 3.09
C ALA A 161 16.73 -16.56 2.00
N GLN A 162 15.51 -16.99 2.36
CA GLN A 162 14.40 -17.13 1.43
C GLN A 162 13.96 -15.76 0.89
N VAL A 163 13.71 -14.77 1.77
CA VAL A 163 13.25 -13.45 1.33
C VAL A 163 14.33 -12.69 0.53
N ARG A 164 15.61 -12.83 0.92
CA ARG A 164 16.74 -12.19 0.24
C ARG A 164 16.96 -12.73 -1.18
N LYS A 165 16.70 -14.00 -1.40
CA LYS A 165 16.83 -14.65 -2.72
C LYS A 165 15.94 -14.02 -3.77
N GLU A 166 14.80 -13.46 -3.38
CA GLU A 166 13.84 -12.83 -4.31
C GLU A 166 14.33 -11.48 -4.88
N HIS A 167 15.35 -10.86 -4.28
CA HIS A 167 15.91 -9.58 -4.73
C HIS A 167 14.89 -8.45 -4.92
N LEU A 168 13.84 -8.43 -4.11
CA LEU A 168 12.73 -7.47 -4.22
C LEU A 168 12.94 -6.21 -3.38
N TYR A 169 13.56 -6.36 -2.21
CA TYR A 169 13.63 -5.33 -1.19
C TYR A 169 15.06 -4.88 -0.91
N THR A 170 15.20 -3.65 -0.44
CA THR A 170 16.48 -3.03 -0.09
C THR A 170 16.68 -2.88 1.41
N GLY A 171 15.64 -3.16 2.20
CA GLY A 171 15.66 -3.20 3.66
C GLY A 171 14.90 -4.41 4.19
N LEU A 172 15.49 -5.16 5.13
CA LEU A 172 14.93 -6.37 5.73
C LEU A 172 15.12 -6.34 7.24
N GLY A 173 14.01 -6.38 7.98
CA GLY A 173 13.99 -6.53 9.43
C GLY A 173 13.77 -7.98 9.82
N VAL A 174 14.64 -8.50 10.67
CA VAL A 174 14.71 -9.92 11.04
C VAL A 174 14.41 -10.08 12.52
N GLU A 175 13.48 -10.96 12.83
CA GLU A 175 13.12 -11.33 14.19
C GLU A 175 14.20 -12.21 14.86
N PRO A 176 14.20 -12.36 16.19
CA PRO A 176 15.18 -13.18 16.90
C PRO A 176 15.22 -14.65 16.44
N ASP A 177 14.12 -15.16 15.88
CA ASP A 177 14.04 -16.51 15.33
C ASP A 177 14.65 -16.66 13.92
N GLY A 178 15.19 -15.57 13.35
CA GLY A 178 15.80 -15.54 12.03
C GLY A 178 14.83 -15.34 10.86
N HIS A 179 13.53 -15.14 11.14
CA HIS A 179 12.53 -14.88 10.11
C HIS A 179 12.35 -13.39 9.84
N VAL A 180 12.01 -13.04 8.59
CA VAL A 180 11.78 -11.65 8.19
C VAL A 180 10.35 -11.26 8.55
N SER A 181 10.22 -10.19 9.33
CA SER A 181 8.92 -9.56 9.67
C SER A 181 8.68 -8.22 8.98
N HIS A 182 9.75 -7.57 8.49
CA HIS A 182 9.67 -6.26 7.86
C HIS A 182 10.44 -6.23 6.54
N VAL A 183 9.82 -5.65 5.52
CA VAL A 183 10.42 -5.42 4.20
C VAL A 183 10.20 -3.98 3.75
N ASP A 184 11.21 -3.35 3.15
CA ASP A 184 11.06 -1.99 2.61
C ASP A 184 11.91 -1.72 1.37
N ASN A 185 11.61 -0.60 0.70
CA ASN A 185 12.25 -0.14 -0.52
C ASN A 185 13.09 1.13 -0.28
N ARG A 186 13.83 1.20 0.85
CA ARG A 186 14.77 2.31 1.10
C ARG A 186 15.79 2.46 -0.04
N PRO A 187 16.48 3.60 -0.17
CA PRO A 187 17.61 3.68 -1.10
C PRO A 187 18.66 2.60 -0.78
N GLY A 188 19.11 1.87 -1.80
CA GLY A 188 20.04 0.77 -1.63
C GLY A 188 19.96 -0.27 -2.74
N SER A 189 20.61 -1.41 -2.54
CA SER A 189 20.66 -2.54 -3.47
C SER A 189 19.75 -3.68 -3.02
N THR A 190 19.04 -4.30 -3.97
CA THR A 190 18.25 -5.51 -3.72
C THR A 190 19.12 -6.78 -3.65
N THR A 191 20.30 -6.77 -4.26
CA THR A 191 21.26 -7.88 -4.17
C THR A 191 22.07 -7.85 -2.87
N ASN A 192 22.20 -6.66 -2.25
CA ASN A 192 22.81 -6.47 -0.94
C ASN A 192 21.96 -5.55 -0.08
N PRO A 193 20.79 -6.01 0.40
CA PRO A 193 19.88 -5.21 1.20
C PRO A 193 20.49 -4.86 2.56
N THR A 194 20.06 -3.72 3.11
CA THR A 194 20.29 -3.40 4.53
C THR A 194 19.51 -4.39 5.39
N VAL A 195 20.19 -5.12 6.25
CA VAL A 195 19.58 -6.07 7.19
C VAL A 195 19.80 -5.56 8.61
N TRP A 196 18.77 -5.61 9.43
CA TRP A 196 18.87 -5.37 10.87
C TRP A 196 18.10 -6.45 11.61
N HIS A 197 18.53 -6.71 12.83
CA HIS A 197 17.89 -7.68 13.71
C HIS A 197 17.17 -6.95 14.83
N TYR A 198 15.94 -7.38 15.14
CA TYR A 198 15.24 -6.94 16.32
C TYR A 198 15.82 -7.65 17.54
N SER A 199 15.99 -6.93 18.64
CA SER A 199 16.31 -7.53 19.92
C SER A 199 15.06 -8.24 20.46
N GLY A 200 15.20 -9.46 20.95
CA GLY A 200 14.13 -10.12 21.69
C GLY A 200 13.75 -9.29 22.92
N SER A 201 12.45 -9.16 23.15
CA SER A 201 11.89 -8.57 24.38
C SER A 201 11.99 -9.56 25.55
#